data_bf992e044f6a2b6a415102f9034c38f8
#
_entry.id   bf992e044f6a2b6a415102f9034c38f8
#
_cell.length_a   1.000
_cell.length_b   1.000
_cell.length_c   1.000
_cell.angle_alpha   90.00
_cell.angle_beta   90.00
_cell.angle_gamma   90.00
#
_symmetry.space_group_name_H-M   'P 1'
#
loop_
_entity.id
_entity.type
_entity.pdbx_description
1 polymer ?
#
loop_
_entity_poly.entity_id
_entity_poly.type
_entity_poly.pdbx_seq_one_letter_code
_entity_poly.pdbx_strand_id
1 'polypeptide(L)'
;MGSEMEAKCLAEQICRLVDATHGHTLVLFTSYSLMGAVYNQVKGWMTFPLMEVWRHSQDVIHRFKQVQNAVLFAAGSCWEGVDFPGDMVSSLIIVRLPFPVPDPLSEAEREQYPTLQDYIRAVIIPDMQVKLRQGFGRAIRTETDTCVVSILDHRAAPGERYHKAVLET
;
A
#
# COMPACT_ATOMS: atom_id res chain seq x y z
N MET A 1 -17.06 -0.77 15.86
CA MET A 1 -17.81 -1.62 14.89
C MET A 1 -17.35 -1.39 13.45
N GLY A 2 -17.24 -0.17 12.92
CA GLY A 2 -16.82 0.08 11.53
C GLY A 2 -15.40 -0.37 11.18
N SER A 3 -14.41 -0.14 12.05
CA SER A 3 -13.00 -0.47 11.77
C SER A 3 -12.69 -1.98 11.80
N GLU A 4 -13.40 -2.74 12.61
CA GLU A 4 -13.22 -4.20 12.68
C GLU A 4 -13.82 -4.91 11.46
N MET A 5 -15.01 -4.49 11.04
CA MET A 5 -15.65 -4.96 9.81
C MET A 5 -14.79 -4.66 8.58
N GLU A 6 -14.20 -3.46 8.52
CA GLU A 6 -13.29 -3.07 7.45
C GLU A 6 -12.03 -3.94 7.43
N ALA A 7 -11.38 -4.15 8.60
CA ALA A 7 -10.20 -5.00 8.69
C ALA A 7 -10.50 -6.43 8.25
N LYS A 8 -11.67 -6.98 8.59
CA LYS A 8 -12.11 -8.29 8.15
C LYS A 8 -12.30 -8.36 6.64
N CYS A 9 -13.00 -7.39 6.05
CA CYS A 9 -13.22 -7.32 4.61
C CYS A 9 -11.90 -7.23 3.82
N LEU A 10 -10.97 -6.37 4.28
CA LEU A 10 -9.64 -6.26 3.69
C LEU A 10 -8.85 -7.57 3.82
N ALA A 11 -8.91 -8.23 4.97
CA ALA A 11 -8.26 -9.51 5.19
C ALA A 11 -8.76 -10.58 4.21
N GLU A 12 -10.07 -10.68 3.99
CA GLU A 12 -10.67 -11.60 3.01
C GLU A 12 -10.19 -11.32 1.58
N GLN A 13 -10.15 -10.05 1.19
CA GLN A 13 -9.68 -9.65 -0.15
C GLN A 13 -8.18 -9.94 -0.33
N ILE A 14 -7.36 -9.63 0.66
CA ILE A 14 -5.92 -9.92 0.63
C ILE A 14 -5.67 -11.42 0.50
N CYS A 15 -6.35 -12.26 1.31
CA CYS A 15 -6.20 -13.71 1.20
C CYS A 15 -6.55 -14.22 -0.20
N ARG A 16 -7.66 -13.76 -0.79
CA ARG A 16 -8.05 -14.15 -2.16
C ARG A 16 -7.02 -13.75 -3.21
N LEU A 17 -6.44 -12.54 -3.10
CA LEU A 17 -5.42 -12.07 -4.03
C LEU A 17 -4.12 -12.87 -3.88
N VAL A 18 -3.70 -13.14 -2.65
CA VAL A 18 -2.50 -13.95 -2.38
C VAL A 18 -2.67 -15.37 -2.91
N ASP A 19 -3.83 -15.99 -2.68
CA ASP A 19 -4.13 -17.32 -3.22
C ASP A 19 -4.11 -17.35 -4.75
N ALA A 20 -4.63 -16.31 -5.39
CA ALA A 20 -4.67 -16.21 -6.85
C ALA A 20 -3.29 -15.98 -7.49
N THR A 21 -2.38 -15.28 -6.81
CA THR A 21 -1.07 -14.92 -7.36
C THR A 21 0.05 -15.89 -6.96
N HIS A 22 -0.14 -16.72 -5.95
CA HIS A 22 0.83 -17.72 -5.43
C HIS A 22 2.26 -17.18 -5.21
N GLY A 23 2.45 -15.89 -5.18
CA GLY A 23 3.76 -15.29 -5.28
C GLY A 23 4.15 -14.48 -4.05
N HIS A 24 5.42 -14.08 -4.01
CA HIS A 24 5.90 -13.09 -3.08
C HIS A 24 5.04 -11.83 -3.15
N THR A 25 4.25 -11.60 -2.10
CA THR A 25 3.28 -10.51 -2.04
C THR A 25 3.74 -9.47 -1.02
N LEU A 26 3.84 -8.22 -1.47
CA LEU A 26 4.01 -7.06 -0.61
C LEU A 26 2.66 -6.36 -0.44
N VAL A 27 2.23 -6.19 0.79
CA VAL A 27 1.00 -5.46 1.14
C VAL A 27 1.37 -4.16 1.84
N LEU A 28 1.08 -3.02 1.20
CA LEU A 28 1.39 -1.69 1.70
C LEU A 28 0.16 -1.05 2.37
N PHE A 29 0.35 -0.68 3.62
CA PHE A 29 -0.64 0.02 4.43
C PHE A 29 -0.25 1.49 4.65
N THR A 30 -1.24 2.35 4.80
CA THR A 30 -1.03 3.77 5.13
C THR A 30 -0.88 4.02 6.64
N SER A 31 -1.25 3.05 7.48
CA SER A 31 -1.08 3.15 8.93
C SER A 31 -0.75 1.81 9.58
N TYR A 32 0.06 1.84 10.63
CA TYR A 32 0.39 0.68 11.45
C TYR A 32 -0.84 0.10 12.18
N SER A 33 -1.78 0.96 12.59
CA SER A 33 -3.00 0.52 13.27
C SER A 33 -3.86 -0.36 12.37
N LEU A 34 -4.08 0.05 11.11
CA LEU A 34 -4.83 -0.75 10.15
C LEU A 34 -4.08 -2.03 9.79
N MET A 35 -2.75 -1.95 9.60
CA MET A 35 -1.90 -3.10 9.34
C MET A 35 -2.05 -4.16 10.43
N GLY A 36 -1.91 -3.78 11.70
CA GLY A 36 -2.04 -4.70 12.83
C GLY A 36 -3.45 -5.30 12.95
N ALA A 37 -4.50 -4.50 12.71
CA ALA A 37 -5.87 -5.00 12.73
C ALA A 37 -6.11 -6.04 11.65
N VAL A 38 -5.66 -5.80 10.42
CA VAL A 38 -5.78 -6.74 9.28
C VAL A 38 -4.89 -7.97 9.51
N TYR A 39 -3.67 -7.80 10.00
CA TYR A 39 -2.77 -8.91 10.34
C TYR A 39 -3.41 -9.89 11.32
N ASN A 40 -4.05 -9.39 12.36
CA ASN A 40 -4.73 -10.22 13.36
C ASN A 40 -5.89 -11.05 12.77
N GLN A 41 -6.54 -10.57 11.72
CA GLN A 41 -7.56 -11.34 10.99
C GLN A 41 -6.92 -12.39 10.08
N VAL A 42 -5.91 -11.97 9.32
CA VAL A 42 -5.29 -12.79 8.26
C VAL A 42 -4.49 -13.96 8.83
N LYS A 43 -3.80 -13.79 9.96
CA LYS A 43 -2.90 -14.81 10.54
C LYS A 43 -3.53 -16.18 10.78
N GLY A 44 -4.87 -16.23 10.95
CA GLY A 44 -5.60 -17.47 11.12
C GLY A 44 -6.10 -18.11 9.81
N TRP A 45 -6.01 -17.38 8.69
CA TRP A 45 -6.55 -17.81 7.40
C TRP A 45 -5.47 -18.00 6.32
N MET A 46 -4.33 -17.30 6.48
CA MET A 46 -3.25 -17.34 5.51
C MET A 46 -2.54 -18.69 5.51
N THR A 47 -2.47 -19.31 4.34
CA THR A 47 -1.75 -20.56 4.11
C THR A 47 -0.27 -20.35 3.78
N PHE A 48 0.08 -19.13 3.36
CA PHE A 48 1.44 -18.72 3.02
C PHE A 48 2.18 -18.14 4.25
N PRO A 49 3.51 -18.20 4.29
CA PRO A 49 4.30 -17.56 5.34
C PRO A 49 3.99 -16.06 5.43
N LEU A 50 3.44 -15.62 6.55
CA LEU A 50 3.04 -14.24 6.79
C LEU A 50 4.04 -13.54 7.70
N MET A 51 4.51 -12.37 7.26
CA MET A 51 5.44 -11.52 8.00
C MET A 51 4.90 -10.09 8.08
N GLU A 52 5.29 -9.35 9.11
CA GLU A 52 4.97 -7.93 9.25
C GLU A 52 6.22 -7.12 9.60
N VAL A 53 6.35 -5.94 9.01
CA VAL A 53 7.45 -5.00 9.29
C VAL A 53 6.94 -3.87 10.17
N TRP A 54 7.52 -3.80 11.36
CA TRP A 54 7.41 -2.66 12.25
C TRP A 54 8.67 -1.78 12.14
N ARG A 55 8.64 -0.58 12.68
CA ARG A 55 9.81 0.31 12.71
C ARG A 55 11.05 -0.46 13.13
N HIS A 56 12.13 -0.39 12.36
CA HIS A 56 13.45 -1.00 12.61
C HIS A 56 13.59 -2.52 12.40
N SER A 57 12.67 -3.18 11.72
CA SER A 57 12.71 -4.65 11.48
C SER A 57 13.42 -5.02 10.16
N GLN A 58 14.68 -4.67 9.98
CA GLN A 58 15.44 -5.06 8.76
C GLN A 58 15.57 -6.59 8.61
N ASP A 59 15.65 -7.32 9.73
CA ASP A 59 15.72 -8.79 9.71
C ASP A 59 14.51 -9.45 9.07
N VAL A 60 13.31 -8.87 9.25
CA VAL A 60 12.07 -9.37 8.63
C VAL A 60 12.13 -9.24 7.11
N ILE A 61 12.66 -8.13 6.61
CA ILE A 61 12.84 -7.91 5.17
C ILE A 61 13.84 -8.91 4.59
N HIS A 62 14.93 -9.17 5.29
CA HIS A 62 15.91 -10.17 4.89
C HIS A 62 15.29 -11.58 4.83
N ARG A 63 14.49 -11.95 5.84
CA ARG A 63 13.76 -13.23 5.86
C ARG A 63 12.76 -13.33 4.72
N PHE A 64 12.00 -12.25 4.43
CA PHE A 64 11.07 -12.23 3.32
C PHE A 64 11.75 -12.55 1.98
N LYS A 65 12.98 -12.05 1.79
CA LYS A 65 13.80 -12.33 0.59
C LYS A 65 14.22 -13.80 0.45
N GLN A 66 14.26 -14.55 1.55
CA GLN A 66 14.71 -15.94 1.56
C GLN A 66 13.57 -16.96 1.54
N VAL A 67 12.36 -16.56 1.93
CA VAL A 67 11.22 -17.47 2.06
C VAL A 67 10.36 -17.40 0.82
N GLN A 68 10.24 -18.52 0.11
CA GLN A 68 9.37 -18.60 -1.08
C GLN A 68 7.90 -18.37 -0.72
N ASN A 69 7.19 -17.69 -1.60
CA ASN A 69 5.76 -17.40 -1.49
C ASN A 69 5.34 -16.67 -0.21
N ALA A 70 6.29 -15.99 0.47
CA ALA A 70 5.97 -15.22 1.66
C ALA A 70 5.12 -13.99 1.34
N VAL A 71 4.32 -13.59 2.33
CA VAL A 71 3.51 -12.36 2.31
C VAL A 71 4.06 -11.40 3.35
N LEU A 72 4.38 -10.18 2.93
CA LEU A 72 4.92 -9.14 3.80
C LEU A 72 3.94 -7.99 3.96
N PHE A 73 3.53 -7.73 5.19
CA PHE A 73 2.77 -6.54 5.55
C PHE A 73 3.72 -5.42 5.98
N ALA A 74 3.57 -4.26 5.39
CA ALA A 74 4.45 -3.12 5.62
C ALA A 74 3.69 -1.80 5.63
N ALA A 75 4.14 -0.85 6.45
CA ALA A 75 3.56 0.49 6.55
C ALA A 75 4.67 1.55 6.77
N GLY A 76 4.30 2.82 6.71
CA GLY A 76 5.19 3.93 7.04
C GLY A 76 6.40 4.03 6.12
N SER A 77 7.61 3.92 6.69
CA SER A 77 8.87 4.07 5.96
C SER A 77 9.10 3.02 4.86
N CYS A 78 8.36 1.92 4.86
CA CYS A 78 8.46 0.91 3.82
C CYS A 78 7.96 1.39 2.44
N TRP A 79 7.21 2.48 2.39
CA TRP A 79 6.85 3.14 1.13
C TRP A 79 8.07 3.78 0.45
N GLU A 80 9.07 4.22 1.21
CA GLU A 80 10.16 5.06 0.72
C GLU A 80 11.56 4.46 0.90
N GLY A 81 11.79 3.62 1.89
CA GLY A 81 13.12 3.28 2.36
C GLY A 81 13.56 1.82 2.24
N VAL A 82 12.68 0.91 1.81
CA VAL A 82 13.02 -0.51 1.75
C VAL A 82 13.29 -0.95 0.33
N ASP A 83 14.39 -1.64 0.15
CA ASP A 83 14.84 -2.14 -1.14
C ASP A 83 14.53 -3.64 -1.30
N PHE A 84 13.64 -3.97 -2.24
CA PHE A 84 13.38 -5.35 -2.66
C PHE A 84 14.05 -5.58 -4.02
N PRO A 85 15.16 -6.30 -4.09
CA PRO A 85 15.88 -6.49 -5.36
C PRO A 85 15.13 -7.42 -6.32
N GLY A 86 15.07 -7.01 -7.61
CA GLY A 86 14.65 -7.86 -8.73
C GLY A 86 13.20 -8.35 -8.66
N ASP A 87 12.95 -9.51 -9.22
CA ASP A 87 11.64 -10.17 -9.37
C ASP A 87 11.02 -10.71 -8.05
N MET A 88 11.45 -10.20 -6.90
CA MET A 88 11.03 -10.74 -5.60
C MET A 88 9.58 -10.44 -5.24
N VAL A 89 9.01 -9.35 -5.77
CA VAL A 89 7.61 -8.98 -5.51
C VAL A 89 6.81 -9.20 -6.78
N SER A 90 6.15 -10.33 -6.88
CA SER A 90 5.27 -10.66 -8.01
C SER A 90 3.86 -10.10 -7.85
N SER A 91 3.47 -9.76 -6.64
CA SER A 91 2.18 -9.16 -6.32
C SER A 91 2.35 -8.01 -5.31
N LEU A 92 1.85 -6.84 -5.67
CA LEU A 92 1.81 -5.64 -4.82
C LEU A 92 0.36 -5.30 -4.51
N ILE A 93 0.01 -5.29 -3.24
CA ILE A 93 -1.32 -4.89 -2.78
C ILE A 93 -1.23 -3.56 -2.04
N ILE A 94 -1.93 -2.55 -2.54
CA ILE A 94 -2.06 -1.23 -1.90
C ILE A 94 -3.45 -1.16 -1.27
N VAL A 95 -3.48 -1.12 0.06
CA VAL A 95 -4.73 -1.23 0.82
C VAL A 95 -5.56 0.04 0.72
N ARG A 96 -4.91 1.22 0.73
CA ARG A 96 -5.52 2.53 0.57
C ARG A 96 -4.60 3.46 -0.19
N LEU A 97 -5.18 4.42 -0.92
CA LEU A 97 -4.41 5.49 -1.55
C LEU A 97 -3.65 6.31 -0.49
N PRO A 98 -2.34 6.56 -0.70
CA PRO A 98 -1.46 7.19 0.29
C PRO A 98 -1.61 8.72 0.29
N PHE A 99 -2.76 9.24 0.67
CA PHE A 99 -2.98 10.67 0.82
C PHE A 99 -2.11 11.23 1.96
N PRO A 100 -1.62 12.48 1.82
CA PRO A 100 -0.92 13.15 2.91
C PRO A 100 -1.84 13.30 4.13
N VAL A 101 -1.26 13.16 5.32
CA VAL A 101 -1.98 13.39 6.57
C VAL A 101 -2.00 14.90 6.82
N PRO A 102 -3.17 15.49 7.10
CA PRO A 102 -3.24 16.90 7.45
C PRO A 102 -2.36 17.24 8.66
N ASP A 103 -1.59 18.31 8.55
CA ASP A 103 -0.77 18.88 9.60
C ASP A 103 -0.94 20.42 9.62
N PRO A 104 -0.45 21.12 10.64
CA PRO A 104 -0.61 22.58 10.73
C PRO A 104 0.00 23.36 9.54
N LEU A 105 1.06 22.81 8.91
CA LEU A 105 1.68 23.45 7.74
C LEU A 105 0.81 23.28 6.51
N SER A 106 0.24 22.11 6.30
CA SER A 106 -0.67 21.84 5.18
C SER A 106 -1.99 22.61 5.33
N GLU A 107 -2.44 22.89 6.54
CA GLU A 107 -3.59 23.77 6.79
C GLU A 107 -3.29 25.22 6.40
N ALA A 108 -2.12 25.74 6.75
CA ALA A 108 -1.68 27.09 6.35
C ALA A 108 -1.46 27.19 4.83
N GLU A 109 -0.94 26.15 4.20
CA GLU A 109 -0.79 26.09 2.73
C GLU A 109 -2.16 26.10 2.04
N ARG A 110 -3.14 25.37 2.55
CA ARG A 110 -4.49 25.32 2.02
C ARG A 110 -5.15 26.72 1.95
N GLU A 111 -4.88 27.59 2.92
CA GLU A 111 -5.42 28.96 2.93
C GLU A 111 -4.94 29.83 1.75
N GLN A 112 -3.86 29.43 1.08
CA GLN A 112 -3.33 30.13 -0.10
C GLN A 112 -4.12 29.82 -1.39
N TYR A 113 -5.02 28.84 -1.37
CA TYR A 113 -5.81 28.42 -2.52
C TYR A 113 -7.24 28.95 -2.44
N PRO A 114 -7.81 29.42 -3.57
CA PRO A 114 -9.16 29.99 -3.61
C PRO A 114 -10.25 29.02 -3.13
N THR A 115 -10.10 27.74 -3.46
CA THR A 115 -11.05 26.68 -3.05
C THR A 115 -10.33 25.43 -2.56
N LEU A 116 -11.03 24.61 -1.77
CA LEU A 116 -10.54 23.31 -1.38
C LEU A 116 -10.28 22.38 -2.59
N GLN A 117 -11.06 22.55 -3.65
CA GLN A 117 -10.89 21.78 -4.89
C GLN A 117 -9.57 22.12 -5.59
N ASP A 118 -9.20 23.39 -5.61
CA ASP A 118 -7.93 23.84 -6.21
C ASP A 118 -6.75 23.31 -5.42
N TYR A 119 -6.81 23.36 -4.08
CA TYR A 119 -5.80 22.77 -3.21
C TYR A 119 -5.66 21.26 -3.42
N ILE A 120 -6.78 20.53 -3.47
CA ILE A 120 -6.76 19.08 -3.71
C ILE A 120 -6.09 18.75 -5.05
N ARG A 121 -6.39 19.51 -6.11
CA ARG A 121 -5.80 19.27 -7.43
C ARG A 121 -4.33 19.65 -7.52
N ALA A 122 -3.94 20.75 -6.88
CA ALA A 122 -2.59 21.31 -6.99
C ALA A 122 -1.58 20.64 -6.04
N VAL A 123 -2.04 20.13 -4.89
CA VAL A 123 -1.16 19.60 -3.82
C VAL A 123 -1.48 18.16 -3.49
N ILE A 124 -2.71 17.88 -3.04
CA ILE A 124 -3.05 16.58 -2.45
C ILE A 124 -2.94 15.43 -3.47
N ILE A 125 -3.42 15.63 -4.70
CA ILE A 125 -3.33 14.60 -5.75
C ILE A 125 -1.89 14.36 -6.18
N PRO A 126 -1.07 15.39 -6.51
CA PRO A 126 0.34 15.19 -6.83
C PRO A 126 1.13 14.49 -5.72
N ASP A 127 0.94 14.86 -4.46
CA ASP A 127 1.61 14.22 -3.33
C ASP A 127 1.22 12.73 -3.20
N MET A 128 -0.06 12.43 -3.33
CA MET A 128 -0.55 11.05 -3.37
C MET A 128 0.08 10.28 -4.53
N GLN A 129 0.17 10.86 -5.73
CA GLN A 129 0.77 10.22 -6.91
C GLN A 129 2.27 9.95 -6.70
N VAL A 130 3.02 10.90 -6.14
CA VAL A 130 4.44 10.71 -5.81
C VAL A 130 4.62 9.53 -4.88
N LYS A 131 3.84 9.47 -3.82
CA LYS A 131 3.92 8.38 -2.84
C LYS A 131 3.46 7.04 -3.41
N LEU A 132 2.42 7.05 -4.25
CA LEU A 132 1.95 5.85 -4.95
C LEU A 132 3.01 5.31 -5.91
N ARG A 133 3.69 6.18 -6.66
CA ARG A 133 4.82 5.83 -7.54
C ARG A 133 5.99 5.23 -6.75
N GLN A 134 6.29 5.77 -5.57
CA GLN A 134 7.29 5.18 -4.68
C GLN A 134 6.91 3.75 -4.26
N GLY A 135 5.64 3.52 -3.96
CA GLY A 135 5.10 2.19 -3.68
C GLY A 135 5.25 1.23 -4.86
N PHE A 136 4.91 1.67 -6.07
CA PHE A 136 5.11 0.86 -7.29
C PHE A 136 6.58 0.52 -7.51
N GLY A 137 7.48 1.46 -7.26
CA GLY A 137 8.93 1.27 -7.34
C GLY A 137 9.49 0.24 -6.35
N ARG A 138 8.69 -0.25 -5.38
CA ARG A 138 9.10 -1.40 -4.55
C ARG A 138 9.00 -2.72 -5.28
N ALA A 139 8.10 -2.83 -6.25
CA ALA A 139 7.84 -4.06 -7.01
C ALA A 139 8.34 -3.99 -8.45
N ILE A 140 8.36 -2.81 -9.06
CA ILE A 140 8.74 -2.59 -10.46
C ILE A 140 9.91 -1.62 -10.50
N ARG A 141 11.08 -2.05 -10.95
CA ARG A 141 12.33 -1.28 -10.95
C ARG A 141 12.96 -1.14 -12.32
N THR A 142 12.77 -2.16 -13.14
CA THR A 142 13.32 -2.23 -14.48
C THR A 142 12.18 -2.39 -15.49
N GLU A 143 12.46 -2.13 -16.75
CA GLU A 143 11.50 -2.31 -17.84
C GLU A 143 11.08 -3.77 -18.06
N THR A 144 11.83 -4.70 -17.50
CA THR A 144 11.58 -6.16 -17.62
C THR A 144 10.85 -6.74 -16.42
N ASP A 145 10.73 -5.99 -15.32
CA ASP A 145 10.02 -6.47 -14.13
C ASP A 145 8.52 -6.53 -14.39
N THR A 146 7.89 -7.60 -13.92
CA THR A 146 6.44 -7.78 -14.00
C THR A 146 5.86 -7.98 -12.61
N CYS A 147 4.79 -7.25 -12.30
CA CYS A 147 4.10 -7.35 -11.03
C CYS A 147 2.61 -7.14 -11.21
N VAL A 148 1.80 -7.94 -10.51
CA VAL A 148 0.37 -7.68 -10.39
C VAL A 148 0.15 -6.64 -9.31
N VAL A 149 -0.41 -5.48 -9.67
CA VAL A 149 -0.74 -4.42 -8.71
C VAL A 149 -2.23 -4.41 -8.45
N SER A 150 -2.61 -4.54 -7.19
CA SER A 150 -4.00 -4.50 -6.72
C SER A 150 -4.19 -3.33 -5.74
N ILE A 151 -5.16 -2.45 -6.02
CA ILE A 151 -5.50 -1.32 -5.15
C ILE A 151 -6.89 -1.57 -4.55
N LEU A 152 -6.96 -1.72 -3.23
CA LEU A 152 -8.20 -2.05 -2.51
C LEU A 152 -9.02 -0.82 -2.10
N ASP A 153 -8.63 0.36 -2.53
CA ASP A 153 -9.34 1.60 -2.27
C ASP A 153 -10.39 1.85 -3.35
N HIS A 154 -11.68 1.82 -2.98
CA HIS A 154 -12.79 2.02 -3.92
C HIS A 154 -12.70 3.35 -4.66
N ARG A 155 -12.07 4.38 -4.07
CA ARG A 155 -11.90 5.70 -4.69
C ARG A 155 -11.00 5.67 -5.95
N ALA A 156 -10.25 4.58 -6.14
CA ALA A 156 -9.44 4.32 -7.32
C ALA A 156 -10.19 3.55 -8.42
N ALA A 157 -11.40 3.04 -8.15
CA ALA A 157 -12.17 2.23 -9.09
C ALA A 157 -12.61 3.04 -10.33
N PRO A 158 -12.86 2.36 -11.47
CA PRO A 158 -13.38 3.01 -12.67
C PRO A 158 -14.63 3.88 -12.40
N GLY A 159 -14.58 5.14 -12.84
CA GLY A 159 -15.64 6.12 -12.60
C GLY A 159 -15.54 6.88 -11.28
N GLU A 160 -14.68 6.46 -10.38
CA GLU A 160 -14.47 7.12 -9.09
C GLU A 160 -13.50 8.32 -9.18
N ARG A 161 -13.53 9.14 -8.12
CA ARG A 161 -12.89 10.46 -8.08
C ARG A 161 -11.40 10.48 -8.42
N TYR A 162 -10.64 9.45 -8.01
CA TYR A 162 -9.19 9.41 -8.17
C TYR A 162 -8.72 8.38 -9.20
N HIS A 163 -9.64 7.71 -9.90
CA HIS A 163 -9.29 6.70 -10.91
C HIS A 163 -8.29 7.23 -11.94
N LYS A 164 -8.59 8.39 -12.54
CA LYS A 164 -7.72 9.00 -13.54
C LYS A 164 -6.33 9.32 -12.98
N ALA A 165 -6.27 9.91 -11.77
CA ALA A 165 -5.00 10.25 -11.13
C ALA A 165 -4.14 9.00 -10.84
N VAL A 166 -4.77 7.88 -10.50
CA VAL A 166 -4.06 6.60 -10.29
C VAL A 166 -3.52 6.04 -11.61
N LEU A 167 -4.28 6.14 -12.70
CA LEU A 167 -3.81 5.66 -14.02
C LEU A 167 -2.67 6.52 -14.60
N GLU A 168 -2.58 7.78 -14.21
CA GLU A 168 -1.54 8.72 -14.62
C GLU A 168 -0.24 8.61 -13.77
N THR A 169 -0.24 7.75 -12.74
CA THR A 169 0.92 7.53 -11.86
C THR A 169 1.92 6.56 -12.47
#